data_00a62d9c326beec6f976671d5e1db2bd
#
_entry.id   00a62d9c326beec6f976671d5e1db2bd
#
_cell.length_a   1.000
_cell.length_b   1.000
_cell.length_c   1.000
_cell.angle_alpha   90.00
_cell.angle_beta   90.00
_cell.angle_gamma   90.00
#
_symmetry.space_group_name_H-M   'P 1'
#
loop_
_entity.id
_entity.type
_entity.pdbx_description
1 polymer ?
#
loop_
_entity_poly.entity_id
_entity_poly.type
_entity_poly.pdbx_seq_one_letter_code
_entity_poly.pdbx_strand_id
1 'polypeptide(L)'
;MSKLLIAGCSNAAGFEIHAGESQDSVQNRHSSFGNILAQHMNREPVNIAIGGATNSSIARSVMAYITEHSISDLHVLIAWTDGDRLDAPWTWQVNHKWTNPAVDWYKDEFMDFNHINVGWKGNVENGEAEQLPPYHEFIANNQALMEIISAKEIIMLQNFLDSRN
;
A
#
# COMPACT_ATOMS: atom_id res chain seq x y z
N MET A 1 6.72 -22.60 -8.73
CA MET A 1 6.66 -21.59 -9.80
C MET A 1 7.19 -20.30 -9.23
N SER A 2 8.08 -19.64 -9.94
CA SER A 2 8.68 -18.41 -9.46
C SER A 2 7.62 -17.28 -9.42
N LYS A 3 7.68 -16.42 -8.41
CA LYS A 3 6.66 -15.40 -8.16
C LYS A 3 7.23 -13.99 -8.28
N LEU A 4 6.37 -13.03 -8.68
CA LEU A 4 6.63 -11.61 -8.57
C LEU A 4 5.64 -11.03 -7.56
N LEU A 5 6.13 -10.68 -6.38
CA LEU A 5 5.38 -9.93 -5.38
C LEU A 5 5.35 -8.45 -5.79
N ILE A 6 4.15 -7.90 -5.88
CA ILE A 6 3.92 -6.51 -6.29
C ILE A 6 3.30 -5.78 -5.10
N ALA A 7 3.99 -4.77 -4.60
CA ALA A 7 3.52 -3.93 -3.49
C ALA A 7 3.54 -2.46 -3.88
N GLY A 8 2.64 -1.68 -3.33
CA GLY A 8 2.54 -0.26 -3.62
C GLY A 8 1.18 0.32 -3.26
N CYS A 9 0.90 1.52 -3.77
CA CYS A 9 -0.38 2.19 -3.58
C CYS A 9 -1.36 1.90 -4.74
N SER A 10 -2.34 2.78 -4.94
CA SER A 10 -3.40 2.65 -5.96
C SER A 10 -2.87 2.38 -7.37
N ASN A 11 -1.80 3.03 -7.78
CA ASN A 11 -1.20 2.83 -9.10
C ASN A 11 -0.70 1.39 -9.29
N ALA A 12 -0.07 0.81 -8.28
CA ALA A 12 0.39 -0.58 -8.32
C ALA A 12 -0.76 -1.58 -8.21
N ALA A 13 -1.85 -1.20 -7.55
CA ALA A 13 -3.09 -1.98 -7.50
C ALA A 13 -3.87 -1.97 -8.82
N GLY A 14 -3.57 -1.02 -9.71
CA GLY A 14 -4.25 -0.89 -11.00
C GLY A 14 -5.55 -0.08 -10.93
N PHE A 15 -5.69 0.83 -9.97
CA PHE A 15 -6.90 1.64 -9.84
C PHE A 15 -7.20 2.43 -11.12
N GLU A 16 -8.48 2.50 -11.47
CA GLU A 16 -9.01 3.33 -12.57
C GLU A 16 -8.56 2.93 -13.99
N ILE A 17 -7.94 1.75 -14.17
CA ILE A 17 -7.53 1.29 -15.49
C ILE A 17 -8.76 0.99 -16.36
N HIS A 18 -9.79 0.37 -15.78
CA HIS A 18 -11.05 0.08 -16.47
C HIS A 18 -12.15 0.97 -15.91
N ALA A 19 -12.66 1.85 -16.77
CA ALA A 19 -13.76 2.74 -16.42
C ALA A 19 -15.04 1.95 -16.07
N GLY A 20 -15.68 2.31 -14.98
CA GLY A 20 -16.92 1.67 -14.50
C GLY A 20 -16.70 0.46 -13.59
N GLU A 21 -15.47 -0.03 -13.48
CA GLU A 21 -15.12 -1.04 -12.49
C GLU A 21 -14.83 -0.38 -11.12
N SER A 22 -15.04 -1.13 -10.05
CA SER A 22 -14.59 -0.67 -8.73
C SER A 22 -13.08 -0.49 -8.73
N GLN A 23 -12.59 0.48 -7.99
CA GLN A 23 -11.15 0.80 -7.92
C GLN A 23 -10.30 -0.42 -7.55
N ASP A 24 -10.86 -1.37 -6.82
CA ASP A 24 -10.18 -2.58 -6.32
C ASP A 24 -10.63 -3.86 -7.04
N SER A 25 -11.15 -3.73 -8.27
CA SER A 25 -11.64 -4.88 -9.02
C SER A 25 -10.50 -5.82 -9.41
N VAL A 26 -10.82 -7.11 -9.53
CA VAL A 26 -9.89 -8.13 -10.04
C VAL A 26 -9.40 -7.76 -11.43
N GLN A 27 -10.25 -7.20 -12.27
CA GLN A 27 -9.91 -6.78 -13.62
C GLN A 27 -8.90 -5.64 -13.63
N ASN A 28 -9.07 -4.63 -12.78
CA ASN A 28 -8.11 -3.55 -12.61
C ASN A 28 -6.74 -4.09 -12.16
N ARG A 29 -6.72 -4.98 -11.17
CA ARG A 29 -5.48 -5.61 -10.70
C ARG A 29 -4.78 -6.40 -11.80
N HIS A 30 -5.51 -7.21 -12.56
CA HIS A 30 -4.95 -7.97 -13.69
C HIS A 30 -4.28 -7.09 -14.73
N SER A 31 -4.80 -5.90 -14.96
CA SER A 31 -4.30 -4.92 -15.92
C SER A 31 -3.22 -4.00 -15.34
N SER A 32 -2.87 -4.14 -14.06
CA SER A 32 -1.83 -3.32 -13.44
C SER A 32 -0.46 -3.57 -14.06
N PHE A 33 0.39 -2.55 -14.05
CA PHE A 33 1.74 -2.64 -14.65
C PHE A 33 2.57 -3.78 -14.05
N GLY A 34 2.42 -4.03 -12.75
CA GLY A 34 3.13 -5.11 -12.07
C GLY A 34 2.67 -6.49 -12.53
N ASN A 35 1.38 -6.70 -12.74
CA ASN A 35 0.85 -7.95 -13.26
C ASN A 35 1.27 -8.18 -14.72
N ILE A 36 1.28 -7.12 -15.53
CA ILE A 36 1.79 -7.18 -16.92
C ILE A 36 3.28 -7.54 -16.92
N LEU A 37 4.07 -6.91 -16.06
CA LEU A 37 5.50 -7.22 -15.93
C LEU A 37 5.73 -8.69 -15.53
N ALA A 38 4.95 -9.20 -14.55
CA ALA A 38 5.04 -10.60 -14.14
C ALA A 38 4.80 -11.57 -15.31
N GLN A 39 3.80 -11.28 -16.14
CA GLN A 39 3.53 -12.07 -17.35
C GLN A 39 4.72 -12.05 -18.32
N HIS A 40 5.30 -10.88 -18.58
CA HIS A 40 6.50 -10.76 -19.43
C HIS A 40 7.72 -11.49 -18.87
N MET A 41 7.84 -11.55 -17.55
CA MET A 41 8.90 -12.29 -16.86
C MET A 41 8.60 -13.79 -16.72
N ASN A 42 7.46 -14.27 -17.20
CA ASN A 42 6.96 -15.64 -17.00
C ASN A 42 6.93 -16.04 -15.53
N ARG A 43 6.42 -15.12 -14.67
CA ARG A 43 6.25 -15.29 -13.23
C ARG A 43 4.78 -15.21 -12.83
N GLU A 44 4.43 -15.91 -11.77
CA GLU A 44 3.12 -15.78 -11.15
C GLU A 44 3.02 -14.42 -10.42
N PRO A 45 2.07 -13.53 -10.78
CA PRO A 45 1.90 -12.27 -10.09
C PRO A 45 1.21 -12.48 -8.73
N VAL A 46 1.77 -11.84 -7.71
CA VAL A 46 1.13 -11.70 -6.39
C VAL A 46 1.04 -10.21 -6.07
N ASN A 47 -0.10 -9.61 -6.37
CA ASN A 47 -0.30 -8.17 -6.20
C ASN A 47 -0.97 -7.87 -4.85
N ILE A 48 -0.18 -7.42 -3.89
CA ILE A 48 -0.61 -7.01 -2.54
C ILE A 48 -0.74 -5.49 -2.39
N ALA A 49 -0.67 -4.74 -3.47
CA ALA A 49 -0.81 -3.29 -3.42
C ALA A 49 -2.20 -2.86 -2.91
N ILE A 50 -2.24 -1.78 -2.14
CA ILE A 50 -3.46 -1.28 -1.50
C ILE A 50 -3.63 0.21 -1.83
N GLY A 51 -4.83 0.61 -2.24
CA GLY A 51 -5.16 2.01 -2.48
C GLY A 51 -4.92 2.85 -1.23
N GLY A 52 -4.32 4.03 -1.41
CA GLY A 52 -4.01 4.93 -0.29
C GLY A 52 -2.81 4.53 0.58
N ALA A 53 -2.17 3.39 0.31
CA ALA A 53 -1.05 2.91 1.12
C ALA A 53 0.05 3.96 1.31
N THR A 54 0.61 4.00 2.50
CA THR A 54 1.83 4.76 2.85
C THR A 54 3.07 3.92 2.63
N ASN A 55 4.25 4.52 2.63
CA ASN A 55 5.50 3.77 2.54
C ASN A 55 5.71 2.83 3.74
N SER A 56 5.23 3.21 4.93
CA SER A 56 5.25 2.35 6.12
C SER A 56 4.36 1.11 5.93
N SER A 57 3.14 1.27 5.42
CA SER A 57 2.25 0.13 5.20
C SER A 57 2.72 -0.76 4.07
N ILE A 58 3.32 -0.19 3.00
CA ILE A 58 3.94 -0.95 1.92
C ILE A 58 5.06 -1.84 2.46
N ALA A 59 5.98 -1.26 3.25
CA ALA A 59 7.09 -2.00 3.84
C ALA A 59 6.60 -3.14 4.76
N ARG A 60 5.65 -2.86 5.65
CA ARG A 60 5.07 -3.87 6.55
C ARG A 60 4.41 -5.01 5.79
N SER A 61 3.62 -4.70 4.76
CA SER A 61 2.93 -5.71 3.94
C SER A 61 3.90 -6.65 3.25
N VAL A 62 5.00 -6.13 2.71
CA VAL A 62 6.05 -6.94 2.07
C VAL A 62 6.74 -7.83 3.10
N MET A 63 7.15 -7.28 4.25
CA MET A 63 7.79 -8.06 5.31
C MET A 63 6.87 -9.16 5.85
N ALA A 64 5.60 -8.84 6.07
CA ALA A 64 4.61 -9.82 6.55
C ALA A 64 4.44 -10.94 5.53
N TYR A 65 4.22 -10.62 4.24
CA TYR A 65 4.07 -11.61 3.19
C TYR A 65 5.26 -12.56 3.11
N ILE A 66 6.49 -12.02 3.10
CA ILE A 66 7.71 -12.84 3.00
C ILE A 66 7.90 -13.71 4.24
N THR A 67 7.57 -13.20 5.41
CA THR A 67 7.68 -13.95 6.67
C THR A 67 6.72 -15.14 6.70
N GLU A 68 5.53 -14.96 6.18
CA GLU A 68 4.46 -15.94 6.26
C GLU A 68 4.56 -17.02 5.19
N HIS A 69 5.07 -16.69 4.01
CA HIS A 69 4.99 -17.58 2.85
C HIS A 69 6.27 -18.33 2.50
N SER A 70 7.42 -18.06 3.12
CA SER A 70 8.70 -18.78 2.93
C SER A 70 9.00 -19.19 1.48
N ILE A 71 8.88 -18.26 0.51
CA ILE A 71 9.00 -18.54 -0.92
C ILE A 71 10.46 -18.46 -1.34
N SER A 72 11.00 -19.54 -1.90
CA SER A 72 12.42 -19.67 -2.28
C SER A 72 12.82 -18.96 -3.58
N ASP A 73 11.87 -18.59 -4.45
CA ASP A 73 12.11 -17.91 -5.73
C ASP A 73 11.11 -16.76 -5.88
N LEU A 74 11.33 -15.72 -5.10
CA LEU A 74 10.51 -14.54 -5.03
C LEU A 74 11.27 -13.32 -5.52
N HIS A 75 10.74 -12.67 -6.55
CA HIS A 75 11.14 -11.30 -6.91
C HIS A 75 10.15 -10.31 -6.29
N VAL A 76 10.65 -9.18 -5.84
CA VAL A 76 9.82 -8.15 -5.19
C VAL A 76 9.87 -6.88 -6.02
N LEU A 77 8.72 -6.40 -6.45
CA LEU A 77 8.53 -5.13 -7.14
C LEU A 77 7.80 -4.18 -6.18
N ILE A 78 8.44 -3.07 -5.82
CA ILE A 78 7.87 -2.10 -4.89
C ILE A 78 7.69 -0.77 -5.63
N ALA A 79 6.45 -0.31 -5.67
CA ALA A 79 6.10 1.03 -6.11
C ALA A 79 5.86 1.91 -4.88
N TRP A 80 6.91 2.58 -4.42
CA TRP A 80 6.81 3.53 -3.33
C TRP A 80 5.86 4.67 -3.69
N THR A 81 5.20 5.20 -2.68
CA THR A 81 4.33 6.37 -2.83
C THR A 81 5.04 7.63 -2.35
N ASP A 82 4.38 8.78 -2.50
CA ASP A 82 4.90 10.05 -1.99
C ASP A 82 5.12 10.02 -0.48
N GLY A 83 6.14 10.75 -0.03
CA GLY A 83 6.52 10.81 1.38
C GLY A 83 5.55 11.62 2.26
N ASP A 84 4.53 12.22 1.67
CA ASP A 84 3.52 13.04 2.34
C ASP A 84 2.35 12.25 2.95
N ARG A 85 2.49 10.93 3.07
CA ARG A 85 1.48 10.04 3.63
C ARG A 85 1.91 9.49 4.97
N LEU A 86 1.02 9.55 5.95
CA LEU A 86 1.25 9.09 7.31
C LEU A 86 0.27 7.97 7.66
N ASP A 87 0.78 6.92 8.29
CA ASP A 87 -0.06 5.96 9.01
C ASP A 87 -0.36 6.51 10.40
N ALA A 88 -1.62 6.70 10.72
CA ALA A 88 -2.05 7.06 12.05
C ALA A 88 -2.79 5.89 12.71
N PRO A 89 -2.46 5.53 13.97
CA PRO A 89 -3.27 4.59 14.72
C PRO A 89 -4.68 5.17 14.86
N TRP A 90 -5.67 4.39 14.51
CA TRP A 90 -7.03 4.87 14.44
C TRP A 90 -7.91 4.20 15.49
N THR A 91 -8.48 5.00 16.36
CA THR A 91 -9.50 4.57 17.31
C THR A 91 -10.93 4.83 16.83
N TRP A 92 -11.10 5.33 15.61
CA TRP A 92 -12.39 5.74 15.10
C TRP A 92 -12.89 4.75 14.04
N GLN A 93 -14.11 4.34 14.17
CA GLN A 93 -14.81 3.44 13.26
C GLN A 93 -15.09 4.15 11.92
N VAL A 94 -14.09 4.27 11.07
CA VAL A 94 -14.36 4.56 9.66
C VAL A 94 -14.74 3.24 9.00
N ASN A 95 -16.00 3.12 8.59
CA ASN A 95 -16.57 1.93 7.97
C ASN A 95 -16.03 1.62 6.55
N HIS A 96 -14.90 2.16 6.17
CA HIS A 96 -14.26 1.86 4.90
C HIS A 96 -13.14 0.84 5.10
N LYS A 97 -13.54 -0.42 5.23
CA LYS A 97 -12.61 -1.53 5.06
C LYS A 97 -12.20 -1.60 3.60
N TRP A 98 -11.07 -1.00 3.27
CA TRP A 98 -10.39 -1.29 2.02
C TRP A 98 -9.79 -2.70 2.12
N THR A 99 -10.64 -3.69 1.92
CA THR A 99 -10.19 -5.07 1.90
C THR A 99 -9.65 -5.37 0.51
N ASN A 100 -8.41 -5.82 0.42
CA ASN A 100 -7.91 -6.42 -0.79
C ASN A 100 -8.47 -7.85 -0.87
N PRO A 101 -9.48 -8.14 -1.72
CA PRO A 101 -10.06 -9.47 -1.80
C PRO A 101 -9.09 -10.54 -2.30
N ALA A 102 -7.97 -10.13 -2.91
CA ALA A 102 -6.93 -11.05 -3.36
C ALA A 102 -5.99 -11.51 -2.23
N VAL A 103 -6.13 -10.96 -1.02
CA VAL A 103 -5.22 -11.21 0.09
C VAL A 103 -6.00 -11.55 1.34
N ASP A 104 -6.66 -12.71 1.32
CA ASP A 104 -7.45 -13.22 2.45
C ASP A 104 -6.65 -13.41 3.75
N TRP A 105 -5.32 -13.49 3.65
CA TRP A 105 -4.43 -13.70 4.79
C TRP A 105 -4.07 -12.41 5.53
N TYR A 106 -4.20 -11.26 4.87
CA TYR A 106 -3.92 -9.96 5.48
C TYR A 106 -5.15 -9.46 6.25
N LYS A 107 -5.72 -10.34 7.06
CA LYS A 107 -6.89 -10.03 7.88
C LYS A 107 -6.49 -9.30 9.14
N ASP A 108 -6.92 -8.07 9.22
CA ASP A 108 -7.36 -7.33 10.40
C ASP A 108 -6.34 -6.89 11.45
N GLU A 109 -5.27 -7.60 11.76
CA GLU A 109 -4.40 -7.21 12.88
C GLU A 109 -3.42 -6.07 12.56
N PHE A 110 -3.11 -5.86 11.28
CA PHE A 110 -2.20 -4.78 10.84
C PHE A 110 -2.89 -3.64 10.08
N MET A 111 -4.19 -3.76 9.83
CA MET A 111 -4.98 -2.80 9.05
C MET A 111 -5.66 -1.73 9.93
N ASP A 112 -5.40 -1.68 11.22
CA ASP A 112 -5.92 -0.67 12.13
C ASP A 112 -5.26 0.71 11.96
N PHE A 113 -4.52 0.90 10.86
CA PHE A 113 -3.92 2.18 10.52
C PHE A 113 -4.66 2.82 9.36
N ASN A 114 -5.18 4.01 9.57
CA ASN A 114 -5.69 4.83 8.49
C ASN A 114 -4.55 5.57 7.80
N HIS A 115 -4.59 5.56 6.48
CA HIS A 115 -3.66 6.28 5.66
C HIS A 115 -4.14 7.71 5.49
N ILE A 116 -3.38 8.68 5.98
CA ILE A 116 -3.66 10.09 5.83
C ILE A 116 -2.80 10.63 4.70
N ASN A 117 -3.45 11.24 3.73
CA ASN A 117 -2.80 11.84 2.57
C ASN A 117 -3.14 13.34 2.52
N VAL A 118 -2.13 14.20 2.39
CA VAL A 118 -2.31 15.66 2.30
C VAL A 118 -3.16 16.08 1.09
N GLY A 119 -3.07 15.34 0.00
CA GLY A 119 -3.86 15.60 -1.21
C GLY A 119 -5.32 15.18 -1.11
N TRP A 120 -5.66 14.38 -0.12
CA TRP A 120 -7.01 13.86 0.04
C TRP A 120 -7.83 14.81 0.91
N LYS A 121 -8.46 15.76 0.26
CA LYS A 121 -9.58 16.48 0.86
C LYS A 121 -10.72 15.46 0.87
N GLY A 122 -10.89 14.76 1.98
CA GLY A 122 -11.98 13.80 2.16
C GLY A 122 -13.30 14.43 1.72
N ASN A 123 -14.22 13.61 1.29
CA ASN A 123 -15.51 14.08 0.78
C ASN A 123 -16.19 14.95 1.85
N VAL A 124 -16.08 16.25 1.71
CA VAL A 124 -16.64 17.26 2.64
C VAL A 124 -18.15 17.08 2.81
N GLU A 125 -18.80 16.43 1.83
CA GLU A 125 -20.23 16.14 1.84
C GLU A 125 -20.66 15.15 2.94
N ASN A 126 -19.76 14.36 3.49
CA ASN A 126 -20.08 13.35 4.51
C ASN A 126 -19.64 13.72 5.94
N GLY A 127 -19.20 14.95 6.18
CA GLY A 127 -18.79 15.39 7.53
C GLY A 127 -17.46 14.81 8.02
N GLU A 128 -16.76 14.00 7.22
CA GLU A 128 -15.52 13.33 7.60
C GLU A 128 -14.31 14.28 7.57
N ALA A 129 -14.39 15.37 6.78
CA ALA A 129 -13.29 16.32 6.62
C ALA A 129 -13.04 17.20 7.86
N GLU A 130 -14.01 17.36 8.74
CA GLU A 130 -13.85 18.21 9.93
C GLU A 130 -12.96 17.57 11.01
N GLN A 131 -12.70 16.29 10.91
CA GLN A 131 -12.01 15.54 11.98
C GLN A 131 -10.52 15.29 11.72
N LEU A 132 -10.04 15.59 10.51
CA LEU A 132 -8.64 15.39 10.11
C LEU A 132 -7.74 16.65 10.07
N PRO A 133 -8.23 17.91 10.27
CA PRO A 133 -7.41 19.10 10.15
C PRO A 133 -6.07 19.03 10.89
N PRO A 134 -5.99 18.55 12.14
CA PRO A 134 -4.72 18.50 12.86
C PRO A 134 -3.64 17.65 12.19
N TYR A 135 -4.03 16.54 11.59
CA TYR A 135 -3.08 15.66 10.90
C TYR A 135 -2.64 16.22 9.56
N HIS A 136 -3.55 16.83 8.80
CA HIS A 136 -3.22 17.51 7.55
C HIS A 136 -2.26 18.67 7.80
N GLU A 137 -2.54 19.48 8.81
CA GLU A 137 -1.69 20.59 9.19
C GLU A 137 -0.32 20.08 9.69
N PHE A 138 -0.28 19.02 10.48
CA PHE A 138 0.94 18.40 10.92
C PHE A 138 1.80 17.94 9.74
N ILE A 139 1.24 17.20 8.79
CA ILE A 139 1.97 16.71 7.61
C ILE A 139 2.47 17.89 6.77
N ALA A 140 1.60 18.88 6.49
CA ALA A 140 1.95 20.04 5.68
C ALA A 140 3.11 20.85 6.30
N ASN A 141 3.12 20.98 7.63
CA ASN A 141 4.16 21.73 8.35
C ASN A 141 5.43 20.91 8.66
N ASN A 142 5.41 19.59 8.43
CA ASN A 142 6.51 18.69 8.76
C ASN A 142 6.96 17.83 7.57
N GLN A 143 6.94 18.37 6.36
CA GLN A 143 7.25 17.61 5.15
C GLN A 143 8.61 16.92 5.20
N ALA A 144 9.66 17.60 5.69
CA ALA A 144 10.97 17.00 5.85
C ALA A 144 10.96 15.78 6.80
N LEU A 145 10.15 15.83 7.85
CA LEU A 145 9.99 14.68 8.76
C LEU A 145 9.29 13.51 8.04
N MET A 146 8.30 13.78 7.21
CA MET A 146 7.62 12.75 6.42
C MET A 146 8.57 12.07 5.44
N GLU A 147 9.43 12.84 4.78
CA GLU A 147 10.47 12.31 3.90
C GLU A 147 11.47 11.42 4.65
N ILE A 148 11.89 11.83 5.85
CA ILE A 148 12.79 11.05 6.72
C ILE A 148 12.12 9.73 7.13
N ILE A 149 10.84 9.76 7.52
CA ILE A 149 10.07 8.56 7.87
C ILE A 149 10.02 7.61 6.67
N SER A 150 9.69 8.12 5.48
CA SER A 150 9.64 7.33 4.26
C SER A 150 11.00 6.71 3.91
N ALA A 151 12.08 7.49 3.98
CA ALA A 151 13.44 6.99 3.75
C ALA A 151 13.82 5.88 4.74
N LYS A 152 13.46 6.03 6.01
CA LYS A 152 13.68 5.00 7.04
C LYS A 152 12.97 3.69 6.67
N GLU A 153 11.72 3.76 6.22
CA GLU A 153 10.97 2.56 5.84
C GLU A 153 11.59 1.84 4.63
N ILE A 154 12.05 2.61 3.65
CA ILE A 154 12.74 2.07 2.47
C ILE A 154 14.01 1.33 2.88
N ILE A 155 14.86 1.97 3.70
CA ILE A 155 16.11 1.39 4.19
C ILE A 155 15.84 0.14 5.05
N MET A 156 14.84 0.20 5.91
CA MET A 156 14.46 -0.93 6.77
C MET A 156 14.03 -2.14 5.94
N LEU A 157 13.19 -1.92 4.94
CA LEU A 157 12.76 -3.00 4.06
C LEU A 157 13.93 -3.55 3.24
N GLN A 158 14.81 -2.70 2.72
CA GLN A 158 16.00 -3.16 2.00
C GLN A 158 16.87 -4.06 2.87
N ASN A 159 17.18 -3.63 4.10
CA ASN A 159 17.96 -4.44 5.06
C ASN A 159 17.27 -5.78 5.38
N PHE A 160 15.95 -5.78 5.51
CA PHE A 160 15.18 -7.01 5.71
C PHE A 160 15.32 -7.96 4.52
N LEU A 161 15.19 -7.47 3.30
CA LEU A 161 15.32 -8.26 2.08
C LEU A 161 16.74 -8.82 1.94
N ASP A 162 17.77 -8.00 2.18
CA ASP A 162 19.18 -8.40 2.12
C ASP A 162 19.50 -9.49 3.15
N SER A 163 18.85 -9.46 4.31
CA SER A 163 19.05 -10.48 5.35
C SER A 163 18.45 -11.84 5.02
N ARG A 164 17.62 -11.93 3.96
CA ARG A 164 16.92 -13.14 3.53
C ARG A 164 17.54 -13.83 2.30
N ASN A 165 18.51 -13.17 1.66
CA ASN A 165 19.32 -13.73 0.58
C ASN A 165 20.56 -14.43 1.14
#